data_f7065aa99bb9afef1e0f340c2b19985c
#
_entry.id   f7065aa99bb9afef1e0f340c2b19985c
#
_cell.length_a   1.000
_cell.length_b   1.000
_cell.length_c   1.000
_cell.angle_alpha   90.00
_cell.angle_beta   90.00
_cell.angle_gamma   90.00
#
_symmetry.space_group_name_H-M   'P 1'
#
loop_
_entity.id
_entity.type
_entity.pdbx_description
1 polymer ?
#
loop_
_entity_poly.entity_id
_entity_poly.type
_entity_poly.pdbx_seq_one_letter_code
_entity_poly.pdbx_strand_id
1 'polypeptide(L)'
;LKRISNIFMPLIPAFIACGLITGLLNIAFKIDPTLTNYPAIQVLQIAGNAVFFGLNIFVGINTAKEFHASPMLGGTMAAIITHPMLNNISLFNIDLLAGRGGIVAVLLVVAFSSWLENKLHKIVPKILDLFLTPLLVILIATFPALFILQPIGGIIAETIGVLVTSAINSGGAITGFIIGGIFLPLVMTGLHQGLTPIHAELLNQYGVTILLPILAMAGAGQVGASIAVYLKTKNQKLKQTIASALPVGFMGIGEPLIYGVTLPLGKPFISACIGGAFGGAVQAFFHVGATSIGLSGLPLTASTDKMLYYLIGLFTAYIFGFIATLIIGFNDPIEE
;
A
#
# COMPACT_ATOMS: atom_id res chain seq x y z
N LEU A 1 -7.39 5.77 10.85
CA LEU A 1 -6.36 4.89 10.27
C LEU A 1 -6.71 3.40 10.44
N LYS A 2 -7.07 2.88 11.66
CA LYS A 2 -7.38 1.46 11.89
C LYS A 2 -8.45 0.91 10.95
N ARG A 3 -9.57 1.62 10.76
CA ARG A 3 -10.63 1.22 9.81
C ARG A 3 -10.12 1.12 8.38
N ILE A 4 -9.28 2.06 7.94
CA ILE A 4 -8.67 2.02 6.61
C ILE A 4 -7.77 0.78 6.48
N SER A 5 -6.96 0.49 7.49
CA SER A 5 -6.16 -0.76 7.51
C SER A 5 -7.03 -2.00 7.35
N ASN A 6 -8.15 -2.11 8.07
CA ASN A 6 -9.08 -3.25 7.98
C ASN A 6 -9.68 -3.41 6.58
N ILE A 7 -9.92 -2.31 5.87
CA ILE A 7 -10.45 -2.32 4.49
C ILE A 7 -9.41 -2.87 3.50
N PHE A 8 -8.13 -2.51 3.66
CA PHE A 8 -7.07 -2.87 2.69
C PHE A 8 -6.36 -4.18 3.00
N MET A 9 -6.30 -4.59 4.28
CA MET A 9 -5.61 -5.81 4.70
C MET A 9 -6.05 -7.08 3.93
N PRO A 10 -7.34 -7.31 3.65
CA PRO A 10 -7.77 -8.48 2.88
C PRO A 10 -7.27 -8.49 1.42
N LEU A 11 -6.83 -7.34 0.88
CA LEU A 11 -6.36 -7.21 -0.50
C LEU A 11 -4.87 -7.51 -0.65
N ILE A 12 -4.10 -7.54 0.46
CA ILE A 12 -2.64 -7.70 0.43
C ILE A 12 -2.18 -8.95 -0.32
N PRO A 13 -2.77 -10.16 -0.09
CA PRO A 13 -2.33 -11.34 -0.84
C PRO A 13 -2.50 -11.19 -2.35
N ALA A 14 -3.58 -10.54 -2.79
CA ALA A 14 -3.82 -10.29 -4.21
C ALA A 14 -2.85 -9.23 -4.77
N PHE A 15 -2.53 -8.16 -4.00
CA PHE A 15 -1.50 -7.19 -4.39
C PHE A 15 -0.13 -7.85 -4.57
N ILE A 16 0.27 -8.72 -3.64
CA ILE A 16 1.54 -9.44 -3.72
C ILE A 16 1.57 -10.32 -4.97
N ALA A 17 0.55 -11.14 -5.20
CA ALA A 17 0.48 -12.06 -6.33
C ALA A 17 0.52 -11.31 -7.67
N CYS A 18 -0.35 -10.32 -7.87
CA CYS A 18 -0.40 -9.51 -9.08
C CYS A 18 0.89 -8.68 -9.27
N GLY A 19 1.43 -8.11 -8.19
CA GLY A 19 2.67 -7.37 -8.20
C GLY A 19 3.87 -8.22 -8.62
N LEU A 20 3.97 -9.47 -8.13
CA LEU A 20 5.02 -10.41 -8.54
C LEU A 20 4.92 -10.76 -10.03
N ILE A 21 3.71 -11.04 -10.54
CA ILE A 21 3.50 -11.30 -11.98
C ILE A 21 3.96 -10.08 -12.78
N THR A 22 3.49 -8.89 -12.44
CA THR A 22 3.87 -7.64 -13.12
C THR A 22 5.38 -7.39 -13.03
N GLY A 23 5.99 -7.60 -11.86
CA GLY A 23 7.42 -7.45 -11.67
C GLY A 23 8.25 -8.38 -12.55
N LEU A 24 7.89 -9.66 -12.61
CA LEU A 24 8.56 -10.65 -13.48
C LEU A 24 8.42 -10.27 -14.96
N LEU A 25 7.23 -9.85 -15.39
CA LEU A 25 7.01 -9.38 -16.76
C LEU A 25 7.84 -8.14 -17.09
N ASN A 26 7.94 -7.18 -16.17
CA ASN A 26 8.76 -5.98 -16.36
C ASN A 26 10.25 -6.32 -16.54
N ILE A 27 10.76 -7.32 -15.81
CA ILE A 27 12.14 -7.82 -16.03
C ILE A 27 12.25 -8.46 -17.42
N ALA A 28 11.30 -9.33 -17.77
CA ALA A 28 11.30 -10.01 -19.07
C ALA A 28 11.26 -9.00 -20.24
N PHE A 29 10.45 -7.95 -20.17
CA PHE A 29 10.36 -6.90 -21.19
C PHE A 29 11.62 -6.04 -21.29
N LYS A 30 12.39 -5.89 -20.21
CA LYS A 30 13.70 -5.20 -20.25
C LYS A 30 14.75 -6.05 -20.97
N ILE A 31 14.63 -7.38 -20.91
CA ILE A 31 15.52 -8.31 -21.61
C ILE A 31 15.11 -8.45 -23.08
N ASP A 32 13.83 -8.66 -23.33
CA ASP A 32 13.27 -8.82 -24.68
C ASP A 32 11.92 -8.07 -24.79
N PRO A 33 11.93 -6.84 -25.34
CA PRO A 33 10.70 -6.07 -25.55
C PRO A 33 9.68 -6.72 -26.50
N THR A 34 10.09 -7.66 -27.35
CA THR A 34 9.20 -8.32 -28.32
C THR A 34 8.18 -9.24 -27.64
N LEU A 35 8.45 -9.65 -26.39
CA LEU A 35 7.56 -10.48 -25.59
C LEU A 35 6.17 -9.87 -25.41
N THR A 36 6.04 -8.54 -25.45
CA THR A 36 4.74 -7.84 -25.35
C THR A 36 3.76 -8.22 -26.45
N ASN A 37 4.24 -8.75 -27.59
CA ASN A 37 3.42 -9.13 -28.73
C ASN A 37 2.84 -10.55 -28.63
N TYR A 38 3.30 -11.36 -27.66
CA TYR A 38 2.81 -12.72 -27.52
C TYR A 38 1.50 -12.78 -26.74
N PRO A 39 0.43 -13.41 -27.28
CA PRO A 39 -0.88 -13.47 -26.62
C PRO A 39 -0.84 -14.05 -25.20
N ALA A 40 -0.03 -15.09 -24.96
CA ALA A 40 0.11 -15.69 -23.64
C ALA A 40 0.69 -14.68 -22.63
N ILE A 41 1.64 -13.85 -23.04
CA ILE A 41 2.23 -12.79 -22.20
C ILE A 41 1.19 -11.69 -21.93
N GLN A 42 0.38 -11.33 -22.93
CA GLN A 42 -0.71 -10.37 -22.76
C GLN A 42 -1.75 -10.87 -21.72
N VAL A 43 -2.06 -12.17 -21.72
CA VAL A 43 -2.91 -12.78 -20.67
C VAL A 43 -2.27 -12.66 -19.30
N LEU A 44 -0.95 -12.89 -19.18
CA LEU A 44 -0.24 -12.69 -17.91
C LEU A 44 -0.21 -11.22 -17.47
N GLN A 45 -0.13 -10.26 -18.40
CA GLN A 45 -0.28 -8.84 -18.08
C GLN A 45 -1.66 -8.53 -17.50
N ILE A 46 -2.72 -9.10 -18.08
CA ILE A 46 -4.09 -8.99 -17.53
C ILE A 46 -4.13 -9.57 -16.12
N ALA A 47 -3.57 -10.76 -15.89
CA ALA A 47 -3.52 -11.38 -14.57
C ALA A 47 -2.74 -10.52 -13.56
N GLY A 48 -1.60 -9.94 -13.95
CA GLY A 48 -0.80 -9.04 -13.11
C GLY A 48 -1.52 -7.73 -12.77
N ASN A 49 -2.44 -7.28 -13.62
CA ASN A 49 -3.21 -6.05 -13.41
C ASN A 49 -4.57 -6.26 -12.76
N ALA A 50 -5.05 -7.51 -12.62
CA ALA A 50 -6.43 -7.82 -12.27
C ALA A 50 -6.90 -7.19 -10.95
N VAL A 51 -6.06 -7.23 -9.89
CA VAL A 51 -6.41 -6.63 -8.60
C VAL A 51 -6.56 -5.10 -8.69
N PHE A 52 -5.73 -4.46 -9.49
CA PHE A 52 -5.77 -2.99 -9.68
C PHE A 52 -6.97 -2.58 -10.52
N PHE A 53 -7.31 -3.35 -11.55
CA PHE A 53 -8.51 -3.15 -12.36
C PHE A 53 -9.80 -3.21 -11.52
N GLY A 54 -9.90 -4.21 -10.63
CA GLY A 54 -11.05 -4.39 -9.73
C GLY A 54 -10.97 -3.60 -8.42
N LEU A 55 -9.91 -2.81 -8.19
CA LEU A 55 -9.56 -2.26 -6.88
C LEU A 55 -10.69 -1.45 -6.24
N ASN A 56 -11.33 -0.58 -6.99
CA ASN A 56 -12.42 0.25 -6.50
C ASN A 56 -13.60 -0.59 -5.99
N ILE A 57 -13.94 -1.67 -6.70
CA ILE A 57 -15.02 -2.59 -6.31
C ILE A 57 -14.64 -3.35 -5.04
N PHE A 58 -13.42 -3.87 -4.97
CA PHE A 58 -12.93 -4.60 -3.80
C PHE A 58 -12.86 -3.73 -2.56
N VAL A 59 -12.38 -2.49 -2.70
CA VAL A 59 -12.38 -1.50 -1.62
C VAL A 59 -13.80 -1.16 -1.21
N GLY A 60 -14.74 -0.99 -2.15
CA GLY A 60 -16.16 -0.78 -1.86
C GLY A 60 -16.77 -1.93 -1.04
N ILE A 61 -16.52 -3.17 -1.43
CA ILE A 61 -16.96 -4.38 -0.71
C ILE A 61 -16.43 -4.37 0.73
N ASN A 62 -15.13 -4.14 0.91
CA ASN A 62 -14.50 -4.17 2.23
C ASN A 62 -14.90 -2.96 3.09
N THR A 63 -15.11 -1.79 2.48
CA THR A 63 -15.63 -0.61 3.18
C THR A 63 -17.00 -0.89 3.76
N ALA A 64 -17.93 -1.46 2.97
CA ALA A 64 -19.25 -1.82 3.47
C ALA A 64 -19.17 -2.82 4.64
N LYS A 65 -18.29 -3.83 4.55
CA LYS A 65 -18.04 -4.77 5.67
C LYS A 65 -17.59 -4.04 6.94
N GLU A 66 -16.62 -3.12 6.81
CA GLU A 66 -16.09 -2.36 7.95
C GLU A 66 -17.16 -1.46 8.60
N PHE A 67 -18.14 -1.00 7.81
CA PHE A 67 -19.27 -0.21 8.28
C PHE A 67 -20.52 -1.05 8.61
N HIS A 68 -20.40 -2.39 8.67
CA HIS A 68 -21.48 -3.32 9.01
C HIS A 68 -22.70 -3.19 8.09
N ALA A 69 -22.45 -3.03 6.79
CA ALA A 69 -23.44 -2.94 5.72
C ALA A 69 -23.23 -4.07 4.70
N SER A 70 -24.11 -4.17 3.70
CA SER A 70 -24.08 -5.21 2.68
C SER A 70 -22.86 -5.06 1.77
N PRO A 71 -21.92 -6.04 1.76
CA PRO A 71 -20.69 -5.95 0.97
C PRO A 71 -20.95 -5.77 -0.53
N MET A 72 -21.93 -6.50 -1.06
CA MET A 72 -22.29 -6.42 -2.48
C MET A 72 -22.87 -5.05 -2.84
N LEU A 73 -23.63 -4.43 -1.95
CA LEU A 73 -24.16 -3.08 -2.16
C LEU A 73 -23.03 -2.05 -2.17
N GLY A 74 -22.03 -2.19 -1.29
CA GLY A 74 -20.83 -1.36 -1.32
C GLY A 74 -20.03 -1.50 -2.61
N GLY A 75 -19.85 -2.73 -3.11
CA GLY A 75 -19.25 -2.98 -4.42
C GLY A 75 -20.06 -2.38 -5.57
N THR A 76 -21.39 -2.46 -5.50
CA THR A 76 -22.29 -1.87 -6.49
C THR A 76 -22.17 -0.34 -6.52
N MET A 77 -22.14 0.31 -5.37
CA MET A 77 -21.95 1.77 -5.29
C MET A 77 -20.60 2.20 -5.86
N ALA A 78 -19.53 1.44 -5.58
CA ALA A 78 -18.21 1.66 -6.19
C ALA A 78 -18.25 1.49 -7.72
N ALA A 79 -18.95 0.46 -8.22
CA ALA A 79 -19.11 0.22 -9.66
C ALA A 79 -19.89 1.35 -10.34
N ILE A 80 -20.91 1.92 -9.69
CA ILE A 80 -21.69 3.05 -10.22
C ILE A 80 -20.78 4.26 -10.46
N ILE A 81 -19.99 4.68 -9.47
CA ILE A 81 -19.15 5.88 -9.59
C ILE A 81 -17.91 5.68 -10.47
N THR A 82 -17.59 4.45 -10.83
CA THR A 82 -16.47 4.11 -11.74
C THR A 82 -16.95 3.65 -13.11
N HIS A 83 -18.25 3.68 -13.38
CA HIS A 83 -18.81 3.16 -14.62
C HIS A 83 -18.40 4.00 -15.82
N PRO A 84 -17.79 3.42 -16.89
CA PRO A 84 -17.25 4.17 -18.02
C PRO A 84 -18.27 5.06 -18.75
N MET A 85 -19.55 4.68 -18.75
CA MET A 85 -20.60 5.49 -19.39
C MET A 85 -20.77 6.88 -18.76
N LEU A 86 -20.34 7.09 -17.51
CA LEU A 86 -20.40 8.41 -16.87
C LEU A 86 -19.68 9.49 -17.69
N ASN A 87 -18.58 9.14 -18.35
CA ASN A 87 -17.81 10.06 -19.18
C ASN A 87 -18.59 10.64 -20.38
N ASN A 88 -19.74 10.05 -20.72
CA ASN A 88 -20.60 10.49 -21.82
C ASN A 88 -21.87 11.19 -21.32
N ILE A 89 -21.96 11.48 -20.03
CA ILE A 89 -23.15 12.08 -19.42
C ILE A 89 -22.81 13.46 -18.88
N SER A 90 -23.53 14.46 -19.37
CA SER A 90 -23.61 15.79 -18.75
C SER A 90 -24.98 15.98 -18.13
N LEU A 91 -25.01 16.30 -16.85
CA LEU A 91 -26.26 16.52 -16.10
C LEU A 91 -26.16 17.81 -15.30
N PHE A 92 -27.16 18.69 -15.40
CA PHE A 92 -27.14 20.03 -14.80
C PHE A 92 -25.94 20.89 -15.20
N ASN A 93 -25.50 20.79 -16.46
CA ASN A 93 -24.28 21.44 -17.00
C ASN A 93 -22.96 21.01 -16.29
N ILE A 94 -22.96 19.85 -15.66
CA ILE A 94 -21.79 19.25 -15.05
C ILE A 94 -21.47 17.96 -15.80
N ASP A 95 -20.28 17.86 -16.37
CA ASP A 95 -19.77 16.64 -17.00
C ASP A 95 -19.37 15.65 -15.91
N LEU A 96 -19.97 14.46 -15.96
CA LEU A 96 -19.64 13.40 -15.04
C LEU A 96 -18.34 12.72 -15.48
N LEU A 97 -17.51 12.33 -14.51
CA LEU A 97 -16.23 11.68 -14.77
C LEU A 97 -16.18 10.34 -14.02
N ALA A 98 -16.04 9.25 -14.77
CA ALA A 98 -15.89 7.92 -14.21
C ALA A 98 -14.64 7.83 -13.32
N GLY A 99 -14.79 7.35 -12.09
CA GLY A 99 -13.69 7.14 -11.17
C GLY A 99 -13.04 8.41 -10.59
N ARG A 100 -13.63 9.59 -10.78
CA ARG A 100 -13.13 10.84 -10.19
C ARG A 100 -12.94 10.67 -8.68
N GLY A 101 -11.75 11.03 -8.18
CA GLY A 101 -11.37 10.90 -6.78
C GLY A 101 -10.98 9.48 -6.34
N GLY A 102 -10.90 8.54 -7.30
CA GLY A 102 -10.32 7.22 -7.09
C GLY A 102 -10.85 6.50 -5.85
N ILE A 103 -9.93 5.89 -5.11
CA ILE A 103 -10.25 5.15 -3.88
C ILE A 103 -10.83 6.04 -2.78
N VAL A 104 -10.40 7.30 -2.70
CA VAL A 104 -10.90 8.23 -1.66
C VAL A 104 -12.38 8.48 -1.86
N ALA A 105 -12.82 8.69 -3.11
CA ALA A 105 -14.23 8.82 -3.43
C ALA A 105 -15.01 7.55 -3.10
N VAL A 106 -14.48 6.37 -3.42
CA VAL A 106 -15.10 5.07 -3.08
C VAL A 106 -15.31 4.96 -1.57
N LEU A 107 -14.30 5.26 -0.76
CA LEU A 107 -14.40 5.22 0.70
C LEU A 107 -15.52 6.13 1.22
N LEU A 108 -15.61 7.37 0.72
CA LEU A 108 -16.64 8.32 1.12
C LEU A 108 -18.04 7.88 0.70
N VAL A 109 -18.19 7.48 -0.56
CA VAL A 109 -19.47 7.04 -1.13
C VAL A 109 -20.00 5.81 -0.42
N VAL A 110 -19.13 4.80 -0.20
CA VAL A 110 -19.57 3.57 0.43
C VAL A 110 -19.80 3.76 1.94
N ALA A 111 -19.02 4.59 2.61
CA ALA A 111 -19.31 4.93 4.00
C ALA A 111 -20.69 5.61 4.14
N PHE A 112 -21.01 6.54 3.24
CA PHE A 112 -22.31 7.20 3.20
C PHE A 112 -23.45 6.22 2.87
N SER A 113 -23.30 5.40 1.83
CA SER A 113 -24.33 4.41 1.46
C SER A 113 -24.54 3.36 2.55
N SER A 114 -23.48 2.93 3.24
CA SER A 114 -23.57 2.03 4.39
C SER A 114 -24.31 2.65 5.58
N TRP A 115 -24.05 3.92 5.85
CA TRP A 115 -24.81 4.66 6.86
C TRP A 115 -26.29 4.77 6.50
N LEU A 116 -26.62 5.04 5.23
CA LEU A 116 -27.99 5.12 4.72
C LEU A 116 -28.70 3.76 4.83
N GLU A 117 -28.04 2.68 4.41
CA GLU A 117 -28.53 1.31 4.52
C GLU A 117 -28.90 0.94 5.96
N ASN A 118 -27.97 1.18 6.89
CA ASN A 118 -28.19 0.90 8.31
C ASN A 118 -29.36 1.75 8.92
N LYS A 119 -29.64 2.91 8.36
CA LYS A 119 -30.80 3.71 8.73
C LYS A 119 -32.09 3.14 8.15
N LEU A 120 -32.08 2.77 6.88
CA LEU A 120 -33.25 2.24 6.15
C LEU A 120 -33.71 0.91 6.75
N HIS A 121 -32.81 0.01 7.13
CA HIS A 121 -33.15 -1.24 7.84
C HIS A 121 -33.98 -1.03 9.12
N LYS A 122 -33.93 0.16 9.73
CA LYS A 122 -34.73 0.48 10.92
C LYS A 122 -36.10 1.04 10.60
N ILE A 123 -36.30 1.49 9.37
CA ILE A 123 -37.54 2.19 8.93
C ILE A 123 -38.38 1.29 8.05
N VAL A 124 -37.72 0.52 7.18
CA VAL A 124 -38.39 -0.36 6.22
C VAL A 124 -38.97 -1.58 6.93
N PRO A 125 -40.23 -1.95 6.65
CA PRO A 125 -40.84 -3.18 7.18
C PRO A 125 -40.03 -4.42 6.81
N LYS A 126 -39.84 -5.36 7.74
CA LYS A 126 -39.03 -6.58 7.54
C LYS A 126 -39.39 -7.40 6.31
N ILE A 127 -40.68 -7.43 5.93
CA ILE A 127 -41.17 -8.16 4.76
C ILE A 127 -40.63 -7.57 3.45
N LEU A 128 -40.40 -6.26 3.41
CA LEU A 128 -39.94 -5.53 2.22
C LEU A 128 -38.42 -5.25 2.25
N ASP A 129 -37.79 -5.44 3.39
CA ASP A 129 -36.43 -5.02 3.66
C ASP A 129 -35.40 -5.62 2.67
N LEU A 130 -35.55 -6.87 2.28
CA LEU A 130 -34.67 -7.59 1.40
C LEU A 130 -34.46 -6.91 0.03
N PHE A 131 -35.49 -6.28 -0.52
CA PHE A 131 -35.39 -5.63 -1.84
C PHE A 131 -35.58 -4.11 -1.79
N LEU A 132 -36.40 -3.59 -0.85
CA LEU A 132 -36.71 -2.17 -0.80
C LEU A 132 -35.53 -1.37 -0.24
N THR A 133 -34.84 -1.87 0.78
CA THR A 133 -33.66 -1.20 1.35
C THR A 133 -32.52 -1.05 0.34
N PRO A 134 -32.04 -2.12 -0.37
CA PRO A 134 -31.03 -1.94 -1.40
C PRO A 134 -31.48 -1.02 -2.54
N LEU A 135 -32.73 -1.12 -2.99
CA LEU A 135 -33.27 -0.24 -4.03
C LEU A 135 -33.22 1.23 -3.61
N LEU A 136 -33.69 1.54 -2.41
CA LEU A 136 -33.66 2.91 -1.90
C LEU A 136 -32.24 3.43 -1.67
N VAL A 137 -31.32 2.59 -1.18
CA VAL A 137 -29.91 2.95 -1.03
C VAL A 137 -29.32 3.36 -2.37
N ILE A 138 -29.45 2.53 -3.40
CA ILE A 138 -28.92 2.85 -4.74
C ILE A 138 -29.55 4.15 -5.28
N LEU A 139 -30.86 4.27 -5.27
CA LEU A 139 -31.55 5.44 -5.82
C LEU A 139 -31.19 6.74 -5.07
N ILE A 140 -31.18 6.71 -3.75
CA ILE A 140 -30.93 7.90 -2.94
C ILE A 140 -29.44 8.25 -2.90
N ALA A 141 -28.53 7.25 -2.82
CA ALA A 141 -27.11 7.51 -2.68
C ALA A 141 -26.43 7.86 -3.99
N THR A 142 -26.92 7.45 -5.15
CA THR A 142 -26.25 7.67 -6.45
C THR A 142 -26.04 9.16 -6.76
N PHE A 143 -27.07 9.99 -6.58
CA PHE A 143 -26.94 11.43 -6.89
C PHE A 143 -25.96 12.15 -5.94
N PRO A 144 -26.09 12.05 -4.60
CA PRO A 144 -25.07 12.60 -3.70
C PRO A 144 -23.67 12.04 -3.96
N ALA A 145 -23.56 10.76 -4.33
CA ALA A 145 -22.29 10.14 -4.67
C ALA A 145 -21.61 10.86 -5.84
N LEU A 146 -22.31 11.08 -6.94
CA LEU A 146 -21.76 11.67 -8.16
C LEU A 146 -21.53 13.18 -8.05
N PHE A 147 -22.45 13.92 -7.42
CA PHE A 147 -22.42 15.38 -7.42
C PHE A 147 -21.73 16.01 -6.21
N ILE A 148 -21.59 15.26 -5.10
CA ILE A 148 -21.02 15.78 -3.85
C ILE A 148 -19.81 14.98 -3.42
N LEU A 149 -19.99 13.67 -3.16
CA LEU A 149 -18.94 12.87 -2.53
C LEU A 149 -17.77 12.56 -3.46
N GLN A 150 -18.03 12.30 -4.74
CA GLN A 150 -16.99 12.06 -5.73
C GLN A 150 -16.16 13.32 -6.02
N PRO A 151 -16.72 14.52 -6.23
CA PRO A 151 -15.94 15.76 -6.30
C PRO A 151 -15.12 16.05 -5.03
N ILE A 152 -15.70 15.87 -3.83
CA ILE A 152 -14.98 16.05 -2.56
C ILE A 152 -13.82 15.02 -2.48
N GLY A 153 -14.10 13.76 -2.81
CA GLY A 153 -13.06 12.71 -2.90
C GLY A 153 -11.94 13.10 -3.85
N GLY A 154 -12.27 13.71 -5.01
CA GLY A 154 -11.31 14.21 -5.98
C GLY A 154 -10.39 15.30 -5.40
N ILE A 155 -10.97 16.30 -4.73
CA ILE A 155 -10.18 17.36 -4.09
C ILE A 155 -9.25 16.80 -3.02
N ILE A 156 -9.74 15.89 -2.19
CA ILE A 156 -8.92 15.25 -1.13
C ILE A 156 -7.79 14.43 -1.76
N ALA A 157 -8.09 13.60 -2.76
CA ALA A 157 -7.12 12.77 -3.45
C ALA A 157 -6.01 13.59 -4.11
N GLU A 158 -6.38 14.64 -4.83
CA GLU A 158 -5.44 15.59 -5.46
C GLU A 158 -4.58 16.28 -4.41
N THR A 159 -5.19 16.77 -3.33
CA THR A 159 -4.47 17.42 -2.22
C THR A 159 -3.44 16.49 -1.60
N ILE A 160 -3.80 15.23 -1.34
CA ILE A 160 -2.87 14.21 -0.82
C ILE A 160 -1.71 13.99 -1.80
N GLY A 161 -2.01 13.82 -3.10
CA GLY A 161 -1.01 13.61 -4.14
C GLY A 161 -0.03 14.78 -4.21
N VAL A 162 -0.53 16.01 -4.24
CA VAL A 162 0.28 17.23 -4.28
C VAL A 162 1.14 17.38 -3.01
N LEU A 163 0.57 17.16 -1.82
CA LEU A 163 1.31 17.28 -0.56
C LEU A 163 2.46 16.28 -0.48
N VAL A 164 2.21 15.01 -0.80
CA VAL A 164 3.25 13.95 -0.77
C VAL A 164 4.34 14.26 -1.79
N THR A 165 3.95 14.59 -3.03
CA THR A 165 4.90 14.89 -4.11
C THR A 165 5.71 16.14 -3.80
N SER A 166 5.07 17.21 -3.33
CA SER A 166 5.74 18.46 -2.96
C SER A 166 6.68 18.26 -1.77
N ALA A 167 6.28 17.48 -0.74
CA ALA A 167 7.14 17.20 0.40
C ALA A 167 8.43 16.47 -0.01
N ILE A 168 8.32 15.48 -0.93
CA ILE A 168 9.47 14.73 -1.43
C ILE A 168 10.30 15.61 -2.38
N ASN A 169 9.68 16.36 -3.28
CA ASN A 169 10.39 17.22 -4.24
C ASN A 169 11.12 18.39 -3.56
N SER A 170 10.51 19.01 -2.55
CA SER A 170 11.11 20.16 -1.84
C SER A 170 12.13 19.74 -0.80
N GLY A 171 11.85 18.68 -0.06
CA GLY A 171 12.71 18.20 1.02
C GLY A 171 13.71 17.12 0.59
N GLY A 172 13.50 16.52 -0.58
CA GLY A 172 14.41 15.53 -1.16
C GLY A 172 14.86 14.46 -0.18
N ALA A 173 16.19 14.29 -0.08
CA ALA A 173 16.79 13.30 0.82
C ALA A 173 16.41 13.49 2.30
N ILE A 174 16.19 14.73 2.78
CA ILE A 174 15.82 15.00 4.17
C ILE A 174 14.42 14.45 4.45
N THR A 175 13.46 14.69 3.57
CA THR A 175 12.11 14.11 3.70
C THR A 175 12.15 12.59 3.68
N GLY A 176 12.91 11.99 2.73
CA GLY A 176 13.10 10.55 2.68
C GLY A 176 13.75 9.97 3.93
N PHE A 177 14.71 10.67 4.51
CA PHE A 177 15.36 10.29 5.76
C PHE A 177 14.36 10.24 6.92
N ILE A 178 13.55 11.28 7.08
CA ILE A 178 12.56 11.37 8.16
C ILE A 178 11.50 10.28 7.98
N ILE A 179 10.89 10.18 6.79
CA ILE A 179 9.81 9.22 6.50
C ILE A 179 10.33 7.79 6.65
N GLY A 180 11.47 7.46 6.06
CA GLY A 180 12.06 6.11 6.15
C GLY A 180 12.43 5.72 7.58
N GLY A 181 12.88 6.68 8.39
CA GLY A 181 13.26 6.45 9.79
C GLY A 181 12.08 6.23 10.73
N ILE A 182 10.97 6.95 10.54
CA ILE A 182 9.79 6.84 11.41
C ILE A 182 8.81 5.74 10.99
N PHE A 183 9.02 5.11 9.83
CA PHE A 183 8.03 4.16 9.30
C PHE A 183 7.93 2.87 10.12
N LEU A 184 9.04 2.33 10.66
CA LEU A 184 8.99 1.12 11.49
C LEU A 184 8.12 1.25 12.74
N PRO A 185 8.18 2.32 13.53
CA PRO A 185 7.20 2.58 14.59
C PRO A 185 5.74 2.53 14.10
N LEU A 186 5.48 3.04 12.89
CA LEU A 186 4.14 2.98 12.30
C LEU A 186 3.75 1.54 11.90
N VAL A 187 4.70 0.75 11.41
CA VAL A 187 4.49 -0.68 11.08
C VAL A 187 4.08 -1.47 12.32
N MET A 188 4.75 -1.25 13.46
CA MET A 188 4.43 -1.91 14.72
C MET A 188 2.98 -1.70 15.17
N THR A 189 2.41 -0.53 14.89
CA THR A 189 1.01 -0.24 15.26
C THR A 189 0.00 -0.86 14.29
N GLY A 190 0.45 -1.46 13.17
CA GLY A 190 -0.40 -1.96 12.09
C GLY A 190 -1.05 -0.86 11.25
N LEU A 191 -0.79 0.42 11.56
CA LEU A 191 -1.41 1.56 10.87
C LEU A 191 -0.81 1.84 9.50
N HIS A 192 0.35 1.26 9.18
CA HIS A 192 1.03 1.42 7.90
C HIS A 192 0.17 0.97 6.70
N GLN A 193 -0.71 -0.02 6.89
CA GLN A 193 -1.67 -0.44 5.85
C GLN A 193 -2.67 0.67 5.48
N GLY A 194 -2.88 1.63 6.37
CA GLY A 194 -3.67 2.82 6.11
C GLY A 194 -3.04 3.79 5.09
N LEU A 195 -1.79 3.57 4.69
CA LEU A 195 -1.13 4.33 3.62
C LEU A 195 -1.40 3.74 2.22
N THR A 196 -1.96 2.53 2.14
CA THR A 196 -2.26 1.87 0.85
C THR A 196 -3.11 2.73 -0.10
N PRO A 197 -4.17 3.45 0.36
CA PRO A 197 -4.92 4.36 -0.50
C PRO A 197 -4.04 5.48 -1.09
N ILE A 198 -3.04 5.97 -0.34
CA ILE A 198 -2.13 7.01 -0.81
C ILE A 198 -1.26 6.47 -1.95
N HIS A 199 -0.70 5.26 -1.79
CA HIS A 199 0.07 4.60 -2.85
C HIS A 199 -0.78 4.37 -4.11
N ALA A 200 -2.01 3.89 -3.93
CA ALA A 200 -2.91 3.63 -5.05
C ALA A 200 -3.33 4.93 -5.75
N GLU A 201 -3.54 6.01 -5.01
CA GLU A 201 -3.87 7.31 -5.58
C GLU A 201 -2.68 7.92 -6.34
N LEU A 202 -1.46 7.85 -5.79
CA LEU A 202 -0.24 8.27 -6.50
C LEU A 202 -0.04 7.47 -7.79
N LEU A 203 -0.30 6.16 -7.75
CA LEU A 203 -0.22 5.30 -8.92
C LEU A 203 -1.24 5.69 -10.00
N ASN A 204 -2.47 6.03 -9.57
CA ASN A 204 -3.55 6.46 -10.46
C ASN A 204 -3.25 7.81 -11.12
N GLN A 205 -2.73 8.78 -10.35
CA GLN A 205 -2.46 10.14 -10.83
C GLN A 205 -1.17 10.25 -11.65
N TYR A 206 -0.10 9.58 -11.21
CA TYR A 206 1.25 9.77 -11.75
C TYR A 206 1.85 8.53 -12.42
N GLY A 207 1.13 7.39 -12.42
CA GLY A 207 1.62 6.11 -12.95
C GLY A 207 2.68 5.44 -12.07
N VAL A 208 3.15 6.12 -11.01
CA VAL A 208 4.13 5.61 -10.04
C VAL A 208 3.83 6.15 -8.65
N THR A 209 4.17 5.37 -7.63
CA THR A 209 4.19 5.84 -6.24
C THR A 209 5.62 6.06 -5.78
N ILE A 210 6.02 7.31 -5.55
CA ILE A 210 7.35 7.68 -5.05
C ILE A 210 7.50 7.42 -3.56
N LEU A 211 6.40 7.30 -2.83
CA LEU A 211 6.39 7.03 -1.39
C LEU A 211 6.77 5.59 -1.06
N LEU A 212 6.33 4.60 -1.86
CA LEU A 212 6.54 3.19 -1.56
C LEU A 212 8.02 2.77 -1.49
N PRO A 213 8.91 3.17 -2.43
CA PRO A 213 10.33 2.86 -2.33
C PRO A 213 10.99 3.42 -1.07
N ILE A 214 10.57 4.61 -0.62
CA ILE A 214 11.09 5.23 0.63
C ILE A 214 10.69 4.37 1.83
N LEU A 215 9.42 3.99 1.94
CA LEU A 215 8.90 3.20 3.05
C LEU A 215 9.48 1.78 3.09
N ALA A 216 9.75 1.17 1.92
CA ALA A 216 10.36 -0.15 1.82
C ALA A 216 11.76 -0.22 2.45
N MET A 217 12.46 0.90 2.55
CA MET A 217 13.80 0.96 3.17
C MET A 217 13.77 0.69 4.68
N ALA A 218 12.64 0.89 5.33
CA ALA A 218 12.46 0.52 6.73
C ALA A 218 12.61 -1.00 6.95
N GLY A 219 12.01 -1.81 6.08
CA GLY A 219 12.20 -3.27 6.08
C GLY A 219 13.65 -3.67 5.76
N ALA A 220 14.31 -2.95 4.86
CA ALA A 220 15.72 -3.15 4.55
C ALA A 220 16.62 -2.85 5.77
N GLY A 221 16.36 -1.77 6.50
CA GLY A 221 17.06 -1.48 7.75
C GLY A 221 16.96 -2.61 8.78
N GLN A 222 15.80 -3.30 8.84
CA GLN A 222 15.60 -4.50 9.69
C GLN A 222 16.52 -5.66 9.30
N VAL A 223 16.65 -5.91 8.01
CA VAL A 223 17.55 -6.95 7.49
C VAL A 223 18.99 -6.66 7.91
N GLY A 224 19.46 -5.42 7.67
CA GLY A 224 20.81 -5.00 8.06
C GLY A 224 21.07 -5.16 9.56
N ALA A 225 20.17 -4.64 10.39
CA ALA A 225 20.26 -4.75 11.85
C ALA A 225 20.27 -6.22 12.30
N SER A 226 19.40 -7.07 11.72
CA SER A 226 19.33 -8.48 12.09
C SER A 226 20.57 -9.28 11.69
N ILE A 227 21.21 -8.95 10.55
CA ILE A 227 22.50 -9.56 10.16
C ILE A 227 23.57 -9.22 11.20
N ALA A 228 23.65 -7.97 11.68
CA ALA A 228 24.60 -7.60 12.71
C ALA A 228 24.37 -8.34 14.04
N VAL A 229 23.09 -8.50 14.44
CA VAL A 229 22.72 -9.31 15.61
C VAL A 229 23.16 -10.75 15.43
N TYR A 230 22.87 -11.37 14.26
CA TYR A 230 23.24 -12.75 13.94
C TYR A 230 24.74 -13.01 14.10
N LEU A 231 25.57 -12.09 13.65
CA LEU A 231 27.03 -12.22 13.73
C LEU A 231 27.57 -12.04 15.15
N LYS A 232 26.90 -11.26 16.00
CA LYS A 232 27.37 -10.89 17.34
C LYS A 232 26.77 -11.73 18.47
N THR A 233 25.54 -12.23 18.31
CA THR A 233 24.88 -13.01 19.36
C THR A 233 25.57 -14.36 19.59
N LYS A 234 25.63 -14.80 20.84
CA LYS A 234 26.05 -16.14 21.25
C LYS A 234 24.84 -17.06 21.46
N ASN A 235 23.64 -16.52 21.58
CA ASN A 235 22.42 -17.28 21.80
C ASN A 235 21.99 -18.05 20.53
N GLN A 236 22.00 -19.39 20.62
CA GLN A 236 21.71 -20.26 19.47
C GLN A 236 20.25 -20.20 19.01
N LYS A 237 19.29 -20.06 19.94
CA LYS A 237 17.87 -19.87 19.61
C LYS A 237 17.66 -18.59 18.79
N LEU A 238 18.29 -17.49 19.22
CA LEU A 238 18.22 -16.23 18.49
C LEU A 238 18.84 -16.33 17.10
N LYS A 239 19.99 -17.02 16.96
CA LYS A 239 20.58 -17.29 15.64
C LYS A 239 19.64 -18.06 14.72
N GLN A 240 19.00 -19.12 15.23
CA GLN A 240 18.03 -19.90 14.44
C GLN A 240 16.82 -19.05 14.02
N THR A 241 16.29 -18.23 14.93
CA THR A 241 15.20 -17.29 14.63
C THR A 241 15.59 -16.32 13.52
N ILE A 242 16.78 -15.73 13.60
CA ILE A 242 17.27 -14.80 12.59
C ILE A 242 17.47 -15.50 11.26
N ALA A 243 18.11 -16.68 11.25
CA ALA A 243 18.38 -17.46 10.05
C ALA A 243 17.10 -17.83 9.28
N SER A 244 16.01 -18.15 10.00
CA SER A 244 14.72 -18.43 9.38
C SER A 244 13.97 -17.19 8.92
N ALA A 245 14.14 -16.05 9.59
CA ALA A 245 13.43 -14.80 9.29
C ALA A 245 14.13 -13.95 8.20
N LEU A 246 15.46 -14.04 8.05
CA LEU A 246 16.22 -13.25 7.08
C LEU A 246 15.76 -13.43 5.62
N PRO A 247 15.56 -14.67 5.09
CA PRO A 247 15.08 -14.85 3.72
C PRO A 247 13.75 -14.14 3.48
N VAL A 248 12.85 -14.20 4.46
CA VAL A 248 11.53 -13.55 4.40
C VAL A 248 11.69 -12.02 4.47
N GLY A 249 12.62 -11.52 5.28
CA GLY A 249 12.97 -10.11 5.36
C GLY A 249 13.54 -9.56 4.04
N PHE A 250 14.41 -10.30 3.35
CA PHE A 250 14.89 -9.92 2.01
C PHE A 250 13.76 -9.84 0.98
N MET A 251 12.72 -10.66 1.13
CA MET A 251 11.53 -10.61 0.29
C MET A 251 10.58 -9.46 0.67
N GLY A 252 10.96 -8.64 1.66
CA GLY A 252 10.22 -7.43 2.05
C GLY A 252 9.15 -7.65 3.11
N ILE A 253 9.08 -8.83 3.72
CA ILE A 253 8.18 -9.13 4.84
C ILE A 253 8.98 -8.95 6.13
N GLY A 254 8.81 -7.80 6.78
CA GLY A 254 9.64 -7.40 7.93
C GLY A 254 9.18 -7.92 9.30
N GLU A 255 7.92 -8.36 9.43
CA GLU A 255 7.30 -8.72 10.69
C GLU A 255 8.08 -9.80 11.48
N PRO A 256 8.58 -10.89 10.87
CA PRO A 256 9.37 -11.87 11.61
C PRO A 256 10.66 -11.28 12.21
N LEU A 257 11.31 -10.35 11.52
CA LEU A 257 12.50 -9.65 12.03
C LEU A 257 12.15 -8.61 13.08
N ILE A 258 11.01 -7.91 12.93
CA ILE A 258 10.54 -6.95 13.92
C ILE A 258 10.27 -7.65 15.24
N TYR A 259 9.34 -8.60 15.24
CA TYR A 259 8.84 -9.21 16.47
C TYR A 259 9.74 -10.31 17.03
N GLY A 260 10.49 -11.00 16.17
CA GLY A 260 11.39 -12.09 16.58
C GLY A 260 12.80 -11.64 16.96
N VAL A 261 13.24 -10.45 16.53
CA VAL A 261 14.65 -10.04 16.66
C VAL A 261 14.80 -8.63 17.19
N THR A 262 14.45 -7.62 16.39
CA THR A 262 14.91 -6.25 16.64
C THR A 262 14.12 -5.56 17.75
N LEU A 263 12.81 -5.76 17.82
CA LEU A 263 11.96 -5.17 18.84
C LEU A 263 12.21 -5.75 20.24
N PRO A 264 12.31 -7.08 20.43
CA PRO A 264 12.65 -7.65 21.74
C PRO A 264 14.02 -7.21 22.28
N LEU A 265 14.99 -6.97 21.40
CA LEU A 265 16.31 -6.47 21.76
C LEU A 265 16.37 -4.96 21.94
N GLY A 266 15.37 -4.22 21.52
CA GLY A 266 15.21 -2.78 21.66
C GLY A 266 16.18 -1.97 20.81
N LYS A 267 17.46 -1.93 21.15
CA LYS A 267 18.50 -1.16 20.44
C LYS A 267 18.62 -1.51 18.95
N PRO A 268 18.59 -2.78 18.50
CA PRO A 268 18.58 -3.13 17.09
C PRO A 268 17.37 -2.59 16.32
N PHE A 269 16.24 -2.39 16.99
CA PHE A 269 15.08 -1.75 16.37
C PHE A 269 15.37 -0.28 16.01
N ILE A 270 16.04 0.46 16.90
CA ILE A 270 16.48 1.85 16.63
C ILE A 270 17.49 1.85 15.48
N SER A 271 18.44 0.90 15.48
CA SER A 271 19.41 0.75 14.39
C SER A 271 18.75 0.48 13.04
N ALA A 272 17.68 -0.31 13.02
CA ALA A 272 16.87 -0.58 11.83
C ALA A 272 16.17 0.70 11.33
N CYS A 273 15.63 1.52 12.25
CA CYS A 273 15.07 2.83 11.89
C CYS A 273 16.12 3.73 11.23
N ILE A 274 17.37 3.74 11.76
CA ILE A 274 18.48 4.49 11.17
C ILE A 274 18.80 3.97 9.76
N GLY A 275 18.85 2.65 9.56
CA GLY A 275 19.02 2.04 8.23
C GLY A 275 17.94 2.47 7.26
N GLY A 276 16.69 2.42 7.70
CA GLY A 276 15.52 2.87 6.93
C GLY A 276 15.60 4.35 6.57
N ALA A 277 16.08 5.20 7.49
CA ALA A 277 16.25 6.62 7.26
C ALA A 277 17.27 6.91 6.13
N PHE A 278 18.45 6.30 6.18
CA PHE A 278 19.46 6.50 5.13
C PHE A 278 19.03 5.93 3.78
N GLY A 279 18.45 4.73 3.75
CA GLY A 279 17.90 4.17 2.53
C GLY A 279 16.79 5.02 1.95
N GLY A 280 15.85 5.50 2.79
CA GLY A 280 14.78 6.39 2.40
C GLY A 280 15.28 7.72 1.85
N ALA A 281 16.35 8.27 2.41
CA ALA A 281 17.01 9.46 1.88
C ALA A 281 17.51 9.26 0.44
N VAL A 282 18.12 8.11 0.16
CA VAL A 282 18.59 7.75 -1.19
C VAL A 282 17.42 7.61 -2.18
N GLN A 283 16.36 6.93 -1.77
CA GLN A 283 15.18 6.75 -2.64
C GLN A 283 14.53 8.09 -3.01
N ALA A 284 14.37 8.97 -2.01
CA ALA A 284 13.81 10.29 -2.22
C ALA A 284 14.74 11.19 -3.07
N PHE A 285 16.05 11.12 -2.85
CA PHE A 285 17.04 11.90 -3.63
C PHE A 285 16.98 11.56 -5.12
N PHE A 286 16.88 10.28 -5.45
CA PHE A 286 16.79 9.83 -6.83
C PHE A 286 15.36 9.80 -7.39
N HIS A 287 14.35 10.17 -6.59
CA HIS A 287 12.93 10.14 -6.99
C HIS A 287 12.55 8.80 -7.61
N VAL A 288 12.85 7.71 -6.90
CA VAL A 288 12.54 6.35 -7.36
C VAL A 288 11.04 6.13 -7.21
N GLY A 289 10.38 5.72 -8.28
CA GLY A 289 8.95 5.39 -8.32
C GLY A 289 8.70 3.89 -8.42
N ALA A 290 7.69 3.39 -7.72
CA ALA A 290 7.20 2.03 -7.89
C ALA A 290 5.96 2.02 -8.79
N THR A 291 5.93 1.09 -9.75
CA THR A 291 4.83 0.93 -10.72
C THR A 291 3.74 -0.02 -10.25
N SER A 292 3.90 -0.62 -9.08
CA SER A 292 2.91 -1.49 -8.43
C SER A 292 2.98 -1.32 -6.91
N ILE A 293 1.94 -1.78 -6.21
CA ILE A 293 1.88 -1.84 -4.75
C ILE A 293 1.84 -3.30 -4.28
N GLY A 294 2.11 -3.53 -3.00
CA GLY A 294 2.11 -4.88 -2.40
C GLY A 294 3.44 -5.62 -2.44
N LEU A 295 4.46 -5.08 -3.13
CA LEU A 295 5.83 -5.58 -3.08
C LEU A 295 6.70 -4.70 -2.19
N SER A 296 7.74 -5.29 -1.60
CA SER A 296 8.78 -4.61 -0.83
C SER A 296 10.11 -5.36 -0.95
N GLY A 297 11.18 -4.85 -0.33
CA GLY A 297 12.48 -5.52 -0.36
C GLY A 297 13.04 -5.75 -1.75
N LEU A 298 13.74 -6.87 -1.96
CA LEU A 298 14.33 -7.21 -3.26
C LEU A 298 13.30 -7.34 -4.39
N PRO A 299 12.11 -7.97 -4.21
CA PRO A 299 11.12 -8.07 -5.28
C PRO A 299 10.63 -6.73 -5.83
N LEU A 300 10.57 -5.69 -5.00
CA LEU A 300 10.14 -4.37 -5.45
C LEU A 300 11.07 -3.78 -6.52
N THR A 301 12.34 -4.18 -6.56
CA THR A 301 13.31 -3.78 -7.60
C THR A 301 12.73 -3.94 -9.00
N ALA A 302 12.03 -5.05 -9.24
CA ALA A 302 11.44 -5.37 -10.54
C ALA A 302 10.31 -4.40 -10.96
N SER A 303 9.63 -3.83 -9.98
CA SER A 303 8.50 -2.92 -10.16
C SER A 303 8.88 -1.45 -9.94
N THR A 304 10.16 -1.09 -10.04
CA THR A 304 10.61 0.30 -9.98
C THR A 304 10.99 0.84 -11.35
N ASP A 305 10.74 2.12 -11.56
CA ASP A 305 11.16 2.85 -12.76
C ASP A 305 12.69 2.98 -12.86
N LYS A 306 13.39 3.02 -11.70
CA LYS A 306 14.84 3.23 -11.56
C LYS A 306 15.50 2.13 -10.73
N MET A 307 15.55 0.90 -11.27
CA MET A 307 16.04 -0.30 -10.59
C MET A 307 17.38 -0.12 -9.88
N LEU A 308 18.37 0.47 -10.58
CA LEU A 308 19.72 0.65 -10.04
C LEU A 308 19.73 1.54 -8.81
N TYR A 309 19.02 2.67 -8.87
CA TYR A 309 18.92 3.60 -7.74
C TYR A 309 18.12 3.00 -6.58
N TYR A 310 17.11 2.18 -6.88
CA TYR A 310 16.41 1.42 -5.86
C TYR A 310 17.36 0.48 -5.11
N LEU A 311 18.17 -0.29 -5.83
CA LEU A 311 19.16 -1.19 -5.23
C LEU A 311 20.21 -0.43 -4.42
N ILE A 312 20.70 0.73 -4.89
CA ILE A 312 21.63 1.58 -4.12
C ILE A 312 20.99 1.95 -2.77
N GLY A 313 19.75 2.41 -2.74
CA GLY A 313 19.05 2.74 -1.50
C GLY A 313 18.81 1.52 -0.61
N LEU A 314 18.46 0.38 -1.20
CA LEU A 314 18.25 -0.88 -0.49
C LEU A 314 19.53 -1.33 0.22
N PHE A 315 20.66 -1.38 -0.49
CA PHE A 315 21.96 -1.72 0.10
C PHE A 315 22.42 -0.67 1.11
N THR A 316 22.15 0.61 0.89
CA THR A 316 22.40 1.67 1.87
C THR A 316 21.65 1.39 3.17
N ALA A 317 20.37 1.03 3.10
CA ALA A 317 19.58 0.68 4.28
C ALA A 317 20.15 -0.55 5.03
N TYR A 318 20.56 -1.60 4.28
CA TYR A 318 21.23 -2.76 4.88
C TYR A 318 22.51 -2.39 5.60
N ILE A 319 23.39 -1.62 4.95
CA ILE A 319 24.71 -1.23 5.48
C ILE A 319 24.53 -0.34 6.72
N PHE A 320 23.70 0.69 6.65
CA PHE A 320 23.52 1.60 7.79
C PHE A 320 22.79 0.95 8.97
N GLY A 321 21.80 0.06 8.72
CA GLY A 321 21.17 -0.74 9.77
C GLY A 321 22.17 -1.68 10.45
N PHE A 322 23.04 -2.30 9.66
CA PHE A 322 24.12 -3.17 10.15
C PHE A 322 25.15 -2.40 10.98
N ILE A 323 25.71 -1.33 10.44
CA ILE A 323 26.72 -0.51 11.12
C ILE A 323 26.16 0.13 12.39
N ALA A 324 24.95 0.69 12.34
CA ALA A 324 24.29 1.26 13.51
C ALA A 324 24.13 0.23 14.63
N THR A 325 23.79 -1.02 14.29
CA THR A 325 23.68 -2.09 15.28
C THR A 325 25.03 -2.45 15.90
N LEU A 326 26.11 -2.46 15.12
CA LEU A 326 27.46 -2.70 15.66
C LEU A 326 27.91 -1.61 16.60
N ILE A 327 27.56 -0.35 16.32
CA ILE A 327 27.96 0.83 17.14
C ILE A 327 27.10 0.93 18.41
N ILE A 328 25.78 0.83 18.28
CA ILE A 328 24.83 0.98 19.40
C ILE A 328 24.87 -0.25 20.30
N GLY A 329 25.19 -1.42 19.72
CA GLY A 329 25.21 -2.71 20.41
C GLY A 329 23.83 -3.19 20.83
N PHE A 330 23.77 -4.33 21.51
CA PHE A 330 22.57 -4.88 22.15
C PHE A 330 22.97 -5.74 23.33
N ASN A 331 22.03 -6.01 24.23
CA ASN A 331 22.21 -6.97 25.30
C ASN A 331 21.86 -8.35 24.74
N ASP A 332 22.86 -9.26 24.74
CA ASP A 332 22.64 -10.63 24.25
C ASP A 332 21.80 -11.40 25.27
N PRO A 333 20.66 -11.99 24.88
CA PRO A 333 19.84 -12.74 25.82
C PRO A 333 20.58 -13.99 26.29
N ILE A 334 20.49 -14.27 27.60
CA ILE A 334 21.04 -15.48 28.20
C ILE A 334 20.26 -16.69 27.69
N GLU A 335 20.93 -17.76 27.31
CA GLU A 335 20.26 -19.02 26.99
C GLU A 335 19.65 -19.61 28.29
N GLU A 336 18.31 -19.68 28.34
CA GLU A 336 17.58 -20.45 29.34
C GLU A 336 17.45 -21.90 28.91
#